data_ab0f740f2b0eca531c959133444895ab
#
_entry.id   ab0f740f2b0eca531c959133444895ab
#
_cell.length_a   1.000
_cell.length_b   1.000
_cell.length_c   1.000
_cell.angle_alpha   90.00
_cell.angle_beta   90.00
_cell.angle_gamma   90.00
#
_symmetry.space_group_name_H-M   'P 1'
#
loop_
_entity.id
_entity.type
_entity.pdbx_description
1 polymer ?
#
loop_
_entity_poly.entity_id
_entity_poly.type
_entity_poly.pdbx_seq_one_letter_code
_entity_poly.pdbx_strand_id
1 'polypeptide(L)'
;MNIEFDSYKQKLNECRPALDGLAESLNMVGLRNELERLQAMQEAPGFWDDPDKSQKIVVKVKQTEHKVERYEKMCAAWDDLMTICEMAIEEDDDSMLDELKEGYQSLVEEMETCRLETLLTGKYDRNNAIMGFQAGAGGTEAQDWCQMLYRMYTRWAERSGFDYQILDYQEGDEAGLKSASILVTGENAYGFLKGENGVHRLVRVSPFDANARRQTSFSAIEVIPEIEDDSEDFEIRPEDYEMQVYRSSGAGGQKVNKTSSAVRLIHKSGIVVSCQTERSQFQNKETCLRMLRSKLVEIREREHLANIADIKGVQQKIEWGSQIRNYVFMPYTLVKDTRTGCETSNVNAVMDGALDPFIEAYLNCLSSGNWVTK
;
A
#
# COMPACT_ATOMS: atom_id res chain seq x y z
N MET A 1 22.08 23.48 -29.40
CA MET A 1 20.71 23.13 -29.19
C MET A 1 20.47 21.65 -29.41
N ASN A 2 20.97 21.00 -30.42
CA ASN A 2 20.88 19.53 -30.59
C ASN A 2 21.42 18.68 -29.41
N ILE A 3 22.24 19.23 -28.52
CA ILE A 3 22.87 18.49 -27.40
C ILE A 3 21.83 17.95 -26.38
N GLU A 4 20.74 18.68 -26.14
CA GLU A 4 19.70 18.22 -25.20
C GLU A 4 18.89 17.08 -25.81
N PHE A 5 18.48 17.18 -27.08
CA PHE A 5 17.80 16.08 -27.78
C PHE A 5 18.68 14.85 -27.94
N ASP A 6 19.96 15.01 -28.26
CA ASP A 6 20.93 13.91 -28.29
C ASP A 6 21.06 13.23 -26.91
N SER A 7 21.07 14.01 -25.84
CA SER A 7 21.08 13.50 -24.47
C SER A 7 19.81 12.68 -24.15
N TYR A 8 18.63 13.16 -24.55
CA TYR A 8 17.38 12.42 -24.34
C TYR A 8 17.29 11.20 -25.23
N LYS A 9 17.76 11.27 -26.48
CA LYS A 9 17.87 10.10 -27.37
C LYS A 9 18.77 9.02 -26.78
N GLN A 10 19.88 9.40 -26.15
CA GLN A 10 20.75 8.45 -25.45
C GLN A 10 20.03 7.84 -24.24
N LYS A 11 19.37 8.64 -23.41
CA LYS A 11 18.60 8.16 -22.25
C LYS A 11 17.48 7.20 -22.66
N LEU A 12 16.74 7.51 -23.73
CA LEU A 12 15.71 6.64 -24.28
C LEU A 12 16.29 5.29 -24.75
N ASN A 13 17.44 5.31 -25.42
CA ASN A 13 18.14 4.09 -25.81
C ASN A 13 18.62 3.27 -24.59
N GLU A 14 19.02 3.92 -23.50
CA GLU A 14 19.37 3.26 -22.24
C GLU A 14 18.15 2.66 -21.53
N CYS A 15 16.94 3.22 -21.73
CA CYS A 15 15.70 2.66 -21.19
C CYS A 15 15.19 1.43 -21.96
N ARG A 16 15.54 1.24 -23.22
CA ARG A 16 15.02 0.15 -24.06
C ARG A 16 15.27 -1.24 -23.48
N PRO A 17 16.51 -1.60 -23.03
CA PRO A 17 16.73 -2.89 -22.39
C PRO A 17 15.89 -3.11 -21.13
N ALA A 18 15.60 -2.06 -20.37
CA ALA A 18 14.72 -2.16 -19.20
C ALA A 18 13.27 -2.43 -19.60
N LEU A 19 12.77 -1.79 -20.67
CA LEU A 19 11.44 -2.03 -21.23
C LEU A 19 11.32 -3.46 -21.77
N ASP A 20 12.33 -3.96 -22.47
CA ASP A 20 12.38 -5.35 -22.96
C ASP A 20 12.42 -6.35 -21.78
N GLY A 21 13.18 -6.05 -20.72
CA GLY A 21 13.21 -6.84 -19.49
C GLY A 21 11.88 -6.88 -18.74
N LEU A 22 11.08 -5.80 -18.82
CA LEU A 22 9.71 -5.79 -18.30
C LEU A 22 8.81 -6.77 -19.06
N ALA A 23 8.94 -6.88 -20.39
CA ALA A 23 8.19 -7.86 -21.17
C ALA A 23 8.42 -9.30 -20.71
N GLU A 24 9.66 -9.62 -20.39
CA GLU A 24 10.03 -10.95 -19.88
C GLU A 24 9.49 -11.16 -18.46
N SER A 25 9.67 -10.19 -17.58
CA SER A 25 9.22 -10.25 -16.17
C SER A 25 7.69 -10.36 -16.05
N LEU A 26 6.95 -9.64 -16.91
CA LEU A 26 5.48 -9.72 -17.00
C LEU A 26 5.01 -10.97 -17.73
N ASN A 27 5.89 -11.72 -18.39
CA ASN A 27 5.54 -12.81 -19.29
C ASN A 27 4.50 -12.39 -20.35
N MET A 28 4.78 -11.32 -21.09
CA MET A 28 3.85 -10.73 -22.05
C MET A 28 3.30 -11.73 -23.07
N VAL A 29 4.12 -12.70 -23.49
CA VAL A 29 3.68 -13.77 -24.41
C VAL A 29 2.60 -14.63 -23.75
N GLY A 30 2.78 -14.99 -22.48
CA GLY A 30 1.78 -15.73 -21.70
C GLY A 30 0.49 -14.95 -21.48
N LEU A 31 0.61 -13.65 -21.16
CA LEU A 31 -0.57 -12.78 -20.97
C LEU A 31 -1.39 -12.61 -22.24
N ARG A 32 -0.76 -12.44 -23.40
CA ARG A 32 -1.46 -12.35 -24.68
C ARG A 32 -2.19 -13.65 -25.02
N ASN A 33 -1.54 -14.79 -24.85
CA ASN A 33 -2.16 -16.10 -25.07
C ASN A 33 -3.35 -16.35 -24.08
N GLU A 34 -3.19 -15.93 -22.84
CA GLU A 34 -4.28 -16.02 -21.85
C GLU A 34 -5.43 -15.09 -22.22
N LEU A 35 -5.17 -13.88 -22.67
CA LEU A 35 -6.18 -12.93 -23.13
C LEU A 35 -6.99 -13.50 -24.29
N GLU A 36 -6.34 -14.02 -25.33
CA GLU A 36 -6.98 -14.66 -26.47
C GLU A 36 -7.87 -15.85 -26.03
N ARG A 37 -7.36 -16.68 -25.11
CA ARG A 37 -8.13 -17.80 -24.56
C ARG A 37 -9.36 -17.34 -23.80
N LEU A 38 -9.24 -16.31 -22.96
CA LEU A 38 -10.34 -15.79 -22.16
C LEU A 38 -11.40 -15.11 -23.06
N GLN A 39 -10.97 -14.37 -24.09
CA GLN A 39 -11.87 -13.77 -25.07
C GLN A 39 -12.62 -14.84 -25.87
N ALA A 40 -11.94 -15.89 -26.31
CA ALA A 40 -12.59 -17.03 -26.96
C ALA A 40 -13.63 -17.73 -26.05
N MET A 41 -13.37 -17.78 -24.73
CA MET A 41 -14.37 -18.30 -23.79
C MET A 41 -15.58 -17.38 -23.64
N GLN A 42 -15.43 -16.06 -23.74
CA GLN A 42 -16.55 -15.10 -23.72
C GLN A 42 -17.44 -15.23 -24.96
N GLU A 43 -16.89 -15.61 -26.13
CA GLU A 43 -17.61 -15.79 -27.39
C GLU A 43 -18.27 -17.15 -27.48
N ALA A 44 -17.99 -18.09 -26.58
CA ALA A 44 -18.52 -19.44 -26.61
C ALA A 44 -20.04 -19.47 -26.35
N PRO A 45 -20.81 -20.30 -27.07
CA PRO A 45 -22.24 -20.49 -26.80
C PRO A 45 -22.46 -20.95 -25.36
N GLY A 46 -23.42 -20.33 -24.67
CA GLY A 46 -23.76 -20.68 -23.28
C GLY A 46 -22.85 -19.98 -22.21
N PHE A 47 -22.01 -19.05 -22.62
CA PHE A 47 -21.16 -18.31 -21.67
C PHE A 47 -21.99 -17.64 -20.56
N TRP A 48 -23.14 -17.06 -20.89
CA TRP A 48 -23.99 -16.32 -19.95
C TRP A 48 -24.96 -17.20 -19.14
N ASP A 49 -24.93 -18.53 -19.32
CA ASP A 49 -25.82 -19.46 -18.61
C ASP A 49 -25.44 -19.54 -17.09
N ASP A 50 -24.20 -19.23 -16.72
CA ASP A 50 -23.73 -19.17 -15.35
C ASP A 50 -23.19 -17.74 -15.03
N PRO A 51 -24.03 -16.86 -14.46
CA PRO A 51 -23.67 -15.46 -14.24
C PRO A 51 -22.41 -15.27 -13.39
N ASP A 52 -22.23 -16.10 -12.34
CA ASP A 52 -21.10 -15.95 -11.42
C ASP A 52 -19.74 -16.27 -12.09
N LYS A 53 -19.71 -17.35 -12.88
CA LYS A 53 -18.51 -17.69 -13.67
C LYS A 53 -18.24 -16.67 -14.76
N SER A 54 -19.30 -16.23 -15.46
CA SER A 54 -19.18 -15.24 -16.53
C SER A 54 -18.63 -13.93 -16.00
N GLN A 55 -19.11 -13.45 -14.85
CA GLN A 55 -18.61 -12.23 -14.23
C GLN A 55 -17.12 -12.35 -13.85
N LYS A 56 -16.70 -13.47 -13.25
CA LYS A 56 -15.30 -13.74 -12.92
C LYS A 56 -14.40 -13.72 -14.17
N ILE A 57 -14.86 -14.32 -15.26
CA ILE A 57 -14.11 -14.33 -16.53
C ILE A 57 -14.03 -12.92 -17.13
N VAL A 58 -15.12 -12.15 -17.13
CA VAL A 58 -15.13 -10.76 -17.63
C VAL A 58 -14.17 -9.86 -16.85
N VAL A 59 -14.15 -9.98 -15.53
CA VAL A 59 -13.20 -9.25 -14.68
C VAL A 59 -11.77 -9.64 -15.02
N LYS A 60 -11.50 -10.94 -15.18
CA LYS A 60 -10.17 -11.43 -15.53
C LYS A 60 -9.71 -10.98 -16.92
N VAL A 61 -10.60 -10.94 -17.90
CA VAL A 61 -10.32 -10.40 -19.25
C VAL A 61 -9.87 -8.95 -19.12
N LYS A 62 -10.67 -8.10 -18.46
CA LYS A 62 -10.34 -6.68 -18.30
C LYS A 62 -8.99 -6.47 -17.58
N GLN A 63 -8.71 -7.24 -16.55
CA GLN A 63 -7.43 -7.15 -15.83
C GLN A 63 -6.24 -7.56 -16.72
N THR A 64 -6.40 -8.62 -17.51
CA THR A 64 -5.33 -9.09 -18.40
C THR A 64 -5.14 -8.12 -19.56
N GLU A 65 -6.23 -7.63 -20.16
CA GLU A 65 -6.24 -6.63 -21.22
C GLU A 65 -5.55 -5.33 -20.77
N HIS A 66 -5.90 -4.81 -19.59
CA HIS A 66 -5.28 -3.63 -19.01
C HIS A 66 -3.75 -3.77 -18.87
N LYS A 67 -3.26 -4.94 -18.46
CA LYS A 67 -1.80 -5.19 -18.36
C LYS A 67 -1.12 -5.20 -19.73
N VAL A 68 -1.74 -5.82 -20.71
CA VAL A 68 -1.23 -5.85 -22.08
C VAL A 68 -1.19 -4.45 -22.68
N GLU A 69 -2.32 -3.73 -22.60
CA GLU A 69 -2.43 -2.35 -23.08
C GLU A 69 -1.43 -1.39 -22.41
N ARG A 70 -1.24 -1.54 -21.11
CA ARG A 70 -0.31 -0.70 -20.34
C ARG A 70 1.12 -0.87 -20.83
N TYR A 71 1.55 -2.11 -21.06
CA TYR A 71 2.87 -2.37 -21.63
C TYR A 71 2.99 -1.83 -23.08
N GLU A 72 1.97 -2.03 -23.91
CA GLU A 72 1.93 -1.54 -25.29
C GLU A 72 1.96 -0.01 -25.35
N LYS A 73 1.27 0.68 -24.42
CA LYS A 73 1.33 2.14 -24.28
C LYS A 73 2.74 2.62 -23.92
N MET A 74 3.45 1.94 -23.02
CA MET A 74 4.84 2.28 -22.71
C MET A 74 5.75 2.13 -23.92
N CYS A 75 5.58 1.07 -24.72
CA CYS A 75 6.32 0.89 -25.98
C CYS A 75 6.01 1.99 -26.97
N ALA A 76 4.72 2.31 -27.19
CA ALA A 76 4.30 3.38 -28.08
C ALA A 76 4.85 4.75 -27.63
N ALA A 77 4.76 5.06 -26.33
CA ALA A 77 5.34 6.29 -25.79
C ALA A 77 6.85 6.38 -26.01
N TRP A 78 7.58 5.27 -25.88
CA TRP A 78 9.01 5.22 -26.20
C TRP A 78 9.27 5.50 -27.70
N ASP A 79 8.51 4.87 -28.59
CA ASP A 79 8.63 5.07 -30.05
C ASP A 79 8.29 6.52 -30.44
N ASP A 80 7.24 7.12 -29.84
CA ASP A 80 6.82 8.51 -30.07
C ASP A 80 7.92 9.50 -29.62
N LEU A 81 8.47 9.32 -28.41
CA LEU A 81 9.55 10.16 -27.89
C LEU A 81 10.82 10.06 -28.72
N MET A 82 11.16 8.87 -29.23
CA MET A 82 12.27 8.69 -30.16
C MET A 82 12.04 9.44 -31.47
N THR A 83 10.80 9.38 -32.00
CA THR A 83 10.43 10.09 -33.22
C THR A 83 10.52 11.60 -33.02
N ILE A 84 10.05 12.13 -31.89
CA ILE A 84 10.18 13.56 -31.52
C ILE A 84 11.66 13.96 -31.49
N CYS A 85 12.53 13.16 -30.87
CA CYS A 85 13.97 13.44 -30.85
C CYS A 85 14.56 13.49 -32.26
N GLU A 86 14.21 12.56 -33.16
CA GLU A 86 14.72 12.49 -34.52
C GLU A 86 14.25 13.68 -35.37
N MET A 87 12.96 14.01 -35.32
CA MET A 87 12.40 15.15 -36.03
C MET A 87 12.99 16.48 -35.55
N ALA A 88 13.09 16.68 -34.23
CA ALA A 88 13.65 17.91 -33.66
C ALA A 88 15.12 18.12 -34.02
N ILE A 89 15.90 17.04 -34.12
CA ILE A 89 17.31 17.07 -34.54
C ILE A 89 17.41 17.40 -36.04
N GLU A 90 16.53 16.85 -36.89
CA GLU A 90 16.53 17.08 -38.33
C GLU A 90 16.08 18.50 -38.68
N GLU A 91 15.08 19.02 -38.01
CA GLU A 91 14.49 20.33 -38.28
C GLU A 91 15.15 21.48 -37.50
N ASP A 92 16.07 21.19 -36.55
CA ASP A 92 16.70 22.13 -35.61
C ASP A 92 15.64 22.97 -34.82
N ASP A 93 14.53 22.29 -34.42
CA ASP A 93 13.39 22.90 -33.73
C ASP A 93 13.36 22.52 -32.26
N ASP A 94 13.42 23.54 -31.38
CA ASP A 94 13.41 23.35 -29.92
C ASP A 94 12.00 23.38 -29.32
N SER A 95 10.96 23.59 -30.11
CA SER A 95 9.57 23.82 -29.60
C SER A 95 9.02 22.59 -28.84
N MET A 96 9.51 21.39 -29.16
CA MET A 96 9.04 20.14 -28.56
C MET A 96 9.87 19.66 -27.35
N LEU A 97 10.84 20.47 -26.88
CA LEU A 97 11.75 20.06 -25.81
C LEU A 97 11.03 19.82 -24.47
N ASP A 98 10.06 20.66 -24.14
CA ASP A 98 9.31 20.54 -22.88
C ASP A 98 8.39 19.31 -22.93
N GLU A 99 7.73 19.04 -24.05
CA GLU A 99 6.93 17.84 -24.27
C GLU A 99 7.77 16.56 -24.15
N LEU A 100 8.98 16.58 -24.74
CA LEU A 100 9.94 15.49 -24.63
C LEU A 100 10.36 15.24 -23.17
N LYS A 101 10.61 16.29 -22.39
CA LYS A 101 11.01 16.19 -20.98
C LYS A 101 9.89 15.57 -20.14
N GLU A 102 8.68 16.08 -20.29
CA GLU A 102 7.50 15.58 -19.55
C GLU A 102 7.18 14.14 -19.94
N GLY A 103 7.17 13.85 -21.24
CA GLY A 103 6.93 12.50 -21.75
C GLY A 103 7.98 11.48 -21.30
N TYR A 104 9.26 11.85 -21.32
CA TYR A 104 10.34 11.00 -20.81
C TYR A 104 10.19 10.72 -19.32
N GLN A 105 9.88 11.75 -18.52
CA GLN A 105 9.68 11.60 -17.08
C GLN A 105 8.51 10.66 -16.78
N SER A 106 7.38 10.86 -17.47
CA SER A 106 6.20 10.01 -17.35
C SER A 106 6.48 8.55 -17.72
N LEU A 107 7.23 8.32 -18.82
CA LEU A 107 7.61 6.97 -19.24
C LEU A 107 8.48 6.27 -18.20
N VAL A 108 9.48 6.94 -17.64
CA VAL A 108 10.37 6.37 -16.63
C VAL A 108 9.60 6.04 -15.34
N GLU A 109 8.72 6.92 -14.89
CA GLU A 109 7.87 6.68 -13.71
C GLU A 109 6.94 5.48 -13.92
N GLU A 110 6.34 5.37 -15.10
CA GLU A 110 5.45 4.26 -15.44
C GLU A 110 6.20 2.92 -15.54
N MET A 111 7.40 2.92 -16.15
CA MET A 111 8.27 1.74 -16.23
C MET A 111 8.70 1.28 -14.83
N GLU A 112 9.06 2.20 -13.93
CA GLU A 112 9.46 1.86 -12.57
C GLU A 112 8.28 1.31 -11.76
N THR A 113 7.11 1.92 -11.86
CA THR A 113 5.88 1.41 -11.23
C THR A 113 5.57 -0.01 -11.71
N CYS A 114 5.62 -0.24 -13.01
CA CYS A 114 5.39 -1.56 -13.60
C CYS A 114 6.44 -2.58 -13.13
N ARG A 115 7.72 -2.16 -13.02
CA ARG A 115 8.80 -3.00 -12.50
C ARG A 115 8.55 -3.42 -11.05
N LEU A 116 8.12 -2.48 -10.21
CA LEU A 116 7.80 -2.77 -8.82
C LEU A 116 6.65 -3.76 -8.68
N GLU A 117 5.64 -3.64 -9.54
CA GLU A 117 4.52 -4.59 -9.57
C GLU A 117 4.98 -6.02 -9.88
N THR A 118 6.02 -6.19 -10.72
CA THR A 118 6.57 -7.54 -10.98
C THR A 118 7.22 -8.19 -9.77
N LEU A 119 7.63 -7.39 -8.77
CA LEU A 119 8.18 -7.90 -7.51
C LEU A 119 7.10 -8.39 -6.53
N LEU A 120 5.84 -8.09 -6.81
CA LEU A 120 4.70 -8.46 -5.99
C LEU A 120 4.24 -9.89 -6.33
N THR A 121 4.90 -10.88 -5.73
CA THR A 121 4.68 -12.31 -6.00
C THR A 121 3.86 -13.01 -4.90
N GLY A 122 3.55 -12.32 -3.82
CA GLY A 122 2.78 -12.88 -2.70
C GLY A 122 1.32 -13.14 -3.07
N LYS A 123 0.73 -14.17 -2.47
CA LYS A 123 -0.66 -14.61 -2.72
C LYS A 123 -1.68 -13.46 -2.59
N TYR A 124 -1.46 -12.55 -1.65
CA TYR A 124 -2.39 -11.47 -1.32
C TYR A 124 -1.89 -10.09 -1.78
N ASP A 125 -0.77 -10.01 -2.50
CA ASP A 125 -0.16 -8.74 -2.89
C ASP A 125 -1.09 -7.87 -3.75
N ARG A 126 -2.01 -8.50 -4.49
CA ARG A 126 -3.00 -7.82 -5.36
C ARG A 126 -4.22 -7.28 -4.63
N ASN A 127 -4.38 -7.63 -3.36
CA ASN A 127 -5.56 -7.26 -2.60
C ASN A 127 -5.50 -5.82 -2.12
N ASN A 128 -6.65 -5.29 -1.74
CA ASN A 128 -6.73 -4.05 -0.97
C ASN A 128 -6.03 -4.22 0.37
N ALA A 129 -5.61 -3.11 0.97
CA ALA A 129 -4.93 -3.11 2.26
C ALA A 129 -5.80 -2.50 3.37
N ILE A 130 -5.87 -3.14 4.51
CA ILE A 130 -6.41 -2.55 5.73
C ILE A 130 -5.23 -2.12 6.58
N MET A 131 -5.12 -0.80 6.83
CA MET A 131 -4.08 -0.22 7.68
C MET A 131 -4.67 0.17 9.03
N GLY A 132 -4.07 -0.34 10.10
CA GLY A 132 -4.36 0.05 11.48
C GLY A 132 -3.23 0.92 12.04
N PHE A 133 -3.58 2.05 12.65
CA PHE A 133 -2.67 2.97 13.31
C PHE A 133 -2.93 2.92 14.81
N GLN A 134 -1.90 2.76 15.62
CA GLN A 134 -2.03 2.69 17.08
C GLN A 134 -0.96 3.55 17.74
N ALA A 135 -1.39 4.44 18.63
CA ALA A 135 -0.47 5.19 19.47
C ALA A 135 0.23 4.24 20.46
N GLY A 136 1.55 4.29 20.48
CA GLY A 136 2.38 3.50 21.40
C GLY A 136 2.69 4.24 22.69
N ALA A 137 3.86 3.94 23.27
CA ALA A 137 4.33 4.61 24.48
C ALA A 137 4.71 6.07 24.18
N GLY A 138 4.21 7.01 24.99
CA GLY A 138 4.53 8.44 24.89
C GLY A 138 3.37 9.38 25.24
N GLY A 139 2.23 8.86 25.68
CA GLY A 139 1.07 9.69 26.06
C GLY A 139 0.55 10.55 24.91
N THR A 140 0.22 11.82 25.16
CA THR A 140 -0.29 12.79 24.17
C THR A 140 0.64 12.93 22.95
N GLU A 141 1.96 12.88 23.14
CA GLU A 141 2.94 12.95 22.07
C GLU A 141 2.85 11.75 21.11
N ALA A 142 2.61 10.54 21.64
CA ALA A 142 2.42 9.35 20.80
C ALA A 142 1.07 9.37 20.05
N GLN A 143 0.05 9.98 20.64
CA GLN A 143 -1.25 10.18 19.97
C GLN A 143 -1.11 11.19 18.81
N ASP A 144 -0.37 12.28 19.00
CA ASP A 144 -0.07 13.24 17.93
C ASP A 144 0.77 12.59 16.82
N TRP A 145 1.77 11.78 17.20
CA TRP A 145 2.56 11.02 16.24
C TRP A 145 1.69 10.05 15.42
N CYS A 146 0.76 9.36 16.04
CA CYS A 146 -0.20 8.49 15.37
C CYS A 146 -1.02 9.25 14.32
N GLN A 147 -1.48 10.47 14.65
CA GLN A 147 -2.20 11.33 13.72
C GLN A 147 -1.31 11.80 12.55
N MET A 148 -0.06 12.11 12.81
CA MET A 148 0.89 12.49 11.77
C MET A 148 1.11 11.33 10.79
N LEU A 149 1.29 10.10 11.28
CA LEU A 149 1.41 8.90 10.45
C LEU A 149 0.14 8.66 9.63
N TYR A 150 -1.03 8.73 10.26
CA TYR A 150 -2.31 8.62 9.56
C TYR A 150 -2.38 9.58 8.37
N ARG A 151 -2.09 10.87 8.60
CA ARG A 151 -2.05 11.88 7.54
C ARG A 151 -1.02 11.56 6.44
N MET A 152 0.15 11.09 6.82
CA MET A 152 1.22 10.74 5.89
C MET A 152 0.78 9.64 4.91
N TYR A 153 0.15 8.58 5.43
CA TYR A 153 -0.29 7.46 4.58
C TYR A 153 -1.54 7.78 3.76
N THR A 154 -2.47 8.56 4.29
CA THR A 154 -3.62 9.01 3.49
C THR A 154 -3.17 9.90 2.33
N ARG A 155 -2.20 10.78 2.53
CA ARG A 155 -1.60 11.59 1.46
C ARG A 155 -0.83 10.75 0.44
N TRP A 156 -0.12 9.73 0.91
CA TRP A 156 0.53 8.80 0.00
C TRP A 156 -0.51 8.07 -0.86
N ALA A 157 -1.60 7.58 -0.27
CA ALA A 157 -2.67 6.91 -1.01
C ALA A 157 -3.27 7.83 -2.09
N GLU A 158 -3.60 9.08 -1.74
CA GLU A 158 -4.10 10.09 -2.70
C GLU A 158 -3.12 10.35 -3.85
N ARG A 159 -1.83 10.50 -3.54
CA ARG A 159 -0.78 10.75 -4.55
C ARG A 159 -0.56 9.55 -5.48
N SER A 160 -0.65 8.36 -4.96
CA SER A 160 -0.45 7.10 -5.69
C SER A 160 -1.71 6.62 -6.40
N GLY A 161 -2.80 7.42 -6.39
CA GLY A 161 -4.05 7.10 -7.07
C GLY A 161 -4.87 6.00 -6.40
N PHE A 162 -4.63 5.72 -5.13
CA PHE A 162 -5.44 4.81 -4.33
C PHE A 162 -6.60 5.55 -3.66
N ASP A 163 -7.77 4.93 -3.67
CA ASP A 163 -8.89 5.37 -2.85
C ASP A 163 -8.72 4.86 -1.42
N TYR A 164 -9.19 5.63 -0.42
CA TYR A 164 -9.23 5.13 0.94
C TYR A 164 -10.55 5.42 1.65
N GLN A 165 -10.94 4.52 2.53
CA GLN A 165 -12.13 4.63 3.37
C GLN A 165 -11.73 4.48 4.84
N ILE A 166 -12.25 5.39 5.69
CA ILE A 166 -12.04 5.30 7.14
C ILE A 166 -12.96 4.22 7.69
N LEU A 167 -12.40 3.21 8.34
CA LEU A 167 -13.14 2.12 9.00
C LEU A 167 -13.40 2.40 10.48
N ASP A 168 -12.38 2.93 11.16
CA ASP A 168 -12.45 3.33 12.57
C ASP A 168 -11.55 4.54 12.82
N TYR A 169 -11.97 5.40 13.76
CA TYR A 169 -11.23 6.61 14.08
C TYR A 169 -11.51 7.00 15.54
N GLN A 170 -10.49 6.91 16.39
CA GLN A 170 -10.57 7.26 17.80
C GLN A 170 -9.63 8.42 18.12
N GLU A 171 -10.21 9.56 18.42
CA GLU A 171 -9.47 10.74 18.84
C GLU A 171 -8.76 10.52 20.18
N GLY A 172 -7.62 11.18 20.35
CA GLY A 172 -6.91 11.28 21.62
C GLY A 172 -7.69 12.10 22.65
N ASP A 173 -7.37 11.91 23.93
CA ASP A 173 -8.08 12.63 25.00
C ASP A 173 -7.78 14.13 24.99
N GLU A 174 -6.56 14.53 24.63
CA GLU A 174 -6.09 15.93 24.61
C GLU A 174 -5.70 16.38 23.19
N ALA A 175 -5.07 15.49 22.41
CA ALA A 175 -4.64 15.75 21.04
C ALA A 175 -4.35 14.43 20.30
N GLY A 176 -4.32 14.48 18.96
CA GLY A 176 -3.94 13.38 18.14
C GLY A 176 -4.95 12.24 18.07
N LEU A 177 -4.47 11.04 17.78
CA LEU A 177 -5.27 9.81 17.63
C LEU A 177 -4.80 8.72 18.59
N LYS A 178 -5.73 8.06 19.26
CA LYS A 178 -5.46 6.80 19.98
C LYS A 178 -5.28 5.65 19.00
N SER A 179 -6.20 5.54 18.05
CA SER A 179 -6.17 4.55 16.98
C SER A 179 -6.98 5.01 15.79
N ALA A 180 -6.62 4.54 14.61
CA ALA A 180 -7.43 4.66 13.41
C ALA A 180 -7.26 3.41 12.54
N SER A 181 -8.24 3.12 11.70
CA SER A 181 -8.14 2.08 10.68
C SER A 181 -8.70 2.60 9.37
N ILE A 182 -7.99 2.35 8.28
CA ILE A 182 -8.42 2.71 6.92
C ILE A 182 -8.36 1.49 6.02
N LEU A 183 -9.27 1.43 5.06
CA LEU A 183 -9.20 0.54 3.92
C LEU A 183 -8.63 1.32 2.75
N VAL A 184 -7.50 0.86 2.21
CA VAL A 184 -6.89 1.41 0.99
C VAL A 184 -7.27 0.50 -0.16
N THR A 185 -7.97 1.05 -1.15
CA THR A 185 -8.55 0.31 -2.28
C THR A 185 -7.78 0.63 -3.56
N GLY A 186 -7.33 -0.40 -4.24
CA GLY A 186 -6.63 -0.29 -5.51
C GLY A 186 -5.81 -1.54 -5.83
N GLU A 187 -5.40 -1.69 -7.08
CA GLU A 187 -4.60 -2.84 -7.51
C GLU A 187 -3.24 -2.83 -6.79
N ASN A 188 -2.88 -3.96 -6.18
CA ASN A 188 -1.63 -4.16 -5.45
C ASN A 188 -1.45 -3.31 -4.16
N ALA A 189 -2.50 -2.71 -3.62
CA ALA A 189 -2.40 -1.84 -2.44
C ALA A 189 -1.72 -2.54 -1.25
N TYR A 190 -2.09 -3.79 -0.94
CA TYR A 190 -1.42 -4.55 0.11
C TYR A 190 0.04 -4.86 -0.23
N GLY A 191 0.33 -5.22 -1.48
CA GLY A 191 1.68 -5.53 -1.92
C GLY A 191 2.66 -4.38 -1.69
N PHE A 192 2.26 -3.15 -1.96
CA PHE A 192 3.07 -1.95 -1.70
C PHE A 192 3.17 -1.63 -0.20
N LEU A 193 2.09 -1.77 0.54
CA LEU A 193 2.02 -1.35 1.94
C LEU A 193 2.48 -2.40 2.96
N LYS A 194 2.56 -3.68 2.59
CA LYS A 194 2.96 -4.76 3.54
C LYS A 194 4.29 -4.51 4.24
N GLY A 195 5.21 -3.80 3.57
CA GLY A 195 6.49 -3.39 4.13
C GLY A 195 6.39 -2.33 5.23
N GLU A 196 5.28 -1.63 5.34
CA GLU A 196 5.08 -0.56 6.31
C GLU A 196 4.56 -1.07 7.67
N ASN A 197 4.34 -2.38 7.78
CA ASN A 197 3.92 -3.03 9.02
C ASN A 197 5.06 -3.00 10.05
N GLY A 198 4.84 -2.36 11.20
CA GLY A 198 5.80 -2.30 12.30
C GLY A 198 5.75 -1.03 13.13
N VAL A 199 6.83 -0.76 13.87
CA VAL A 199 6.93 0.37 14.77
C VAL A 199 7.67 1.53 14.11
N HIS A 200 7.07 2.71 14.16
CA HIS A 200 7.62 3.97 13.66
C HIS A 200 8.03 4.85 14.83
N ARG A 201 9.30 5.26 14.86
CA ARG A 201 9.88 6.07 15.93
C ARG A 201 10.01 7.51 15.51
N LEU A 202 9.45 8.42 16.32
CA LEU A 202 9.60 9.85 16.18
C LEU A 202 10.64 10.39 17.21
N VAL A 203 11.48 11.30 16.78
CA VAL A 203 12.37 12.09 17.66
C VAL A 203 12.23 13.56 17.27
N ARG A 204 11.59 14.34 18.15
CA ARG A 204 11.40 15.78 17.96
C ARG A 204 11.38 16.53 19.29
N VAL A 205 11.37 17.86 19.24
CA VAL A 205 10.97 18.69 20.39
C VAL A 205 9.45 18.61 20.48
N SER A 206 8.95 18.21 21.64
CA SER A 206 7.51 18.06 21.85
C SER A 206 6.82 19.42 21.92
N PRO A 207 5.74 19.65 21.15
CA PRO A 207 4.92 20.85 21.29
C PRO A 207 4.10 20.87 22.59
N PHE A 208 4.00 19.73 23.29
CA PHE A 208 3.26 19.56 24.54
C PHE A 208 4.16 19.71 25.79
N ASP A 209 5.50 19.78 25.63
CA ASP A 209 6.44 19.97 26.74
C ASP A 209 6.80 21.45 26.87
N ALA A 210 6.36 22.09 27.93
CA ALA A 210 6.67 23.49 28.25
C ALA A 210 8.18 23.78 28.33
N ASN A 211 9.02 22.76 28.59
CA ASN A 211 10.49 22.90 28.66
C ASN A 211 11.16 22.68 27.30
N ALA A 212 10.38 22.47 26.20
CA ALA A 212 10.90 22.23 24.85
C ALA A 212 11.98 21.13 24.78
N ARG A 213 11.84 20.09 25.58
CA ARG A 213 12.77 18.96 25.60
C ARG A 213 12.53 18.03 24.40
N ARG A 214 13.61 17.44 23.93
CA ARG A 214 13.55 16.39 22.90
C ARG A 214 12.90 15.13 23.48
N GLN A 215 11.82 14.70 22.86
CA GLN A 215 11.06 13.50 23.23
C GLN A 215 11.17 12.43 22.12
N THR A 216 10.98 11.20 22.53
CA THR A 216 10.93 10.05 21.62
C THR A 216 9.58 9.37 21.80
N SER A 217 8.84 9.22 20.72
CA SER A 217 7.52 8.59 20.71
C SER A 217 7.47 7.47 19.71
N PHE A 218 6.60 6.52 19.95
CA PHE A 218 6.41 5.34 19.12
C PHE A 218 4.96 5.20 18.72
N SER A 219 4.72 4.82 17.48
CA SER A 219 3.42 4.42 16.99
C SER A 219 3.58 3.14 16.16
N ALA A 220 2.63 2.25 16.28
CA ALA A 220 2.61 1.02 15.50
C ALA A 220 1.66 1.16 14.32
N ILE A 221 2.07 0.63 13.17
CA ILE A 221 1.24 0.45 11.99
C ILE A 221 1.09 -1.04 11.76
N GLU A 222 -0.13 -1.48 11.56
CA GLU A 222 -0.48 -2.84 11.15
C GLU A 222 -1.05 -2.79 9.74
N VAL A 223 -0.52 -3.60 8.85
CA VAL A 223 -1.01 -3.70 7.47
C VAL A 223 -1.43 -5.13 7.20
N ILE A 224 -2.69 -5.33 6.82
CA ILE A 224 -3.26 -6.65 6.51
C ILE A 224 -4.00 -6.60 5.16
N PRO A 225 -4.04 -7.70 4.39
CA PRO A 225 -4.81 -7.73 3.16
C PRO A 225 -6.31 -7.75 3.45
N GLU A 226 -7.11 -7.09 2.62
CA GLU A 226 -8.55 -7.33 2.58
C GLU A 226 -8.80 -8.66 1.87
N ILE A 227 -9.56 -9.55 2.50
CA ILE A 227 -9.94 -10.83 1.93
C ILE A 227 -11.43 -10.78 1.64
N GLU A 228 -11.78 -10.87 0.35
CA GLU A 228 -13.17 -10.96 -0.10
C GLU A 228 -13.78 -12.33 0.28
N ASP A 229 -15.10 -12.38 0.39
CA ASP A 229 -15.86 -13.53 0.88
C ASP A 229 -15.75 -14.84 0.06
N ASP A 230 -15.10 -14.79 -1.10
CA ASP A 230 -14.99 -15.92 -2.02
C ASP A 230 -13.99 -17.03 -1.60
N SER A 231 -13.29 -16.87 -0.49
CA SER A 231 -12.44 -17.94 0.05
C SER A 231 -13.28 -18.91 0.87
N GLU A 232 -13.70 -20.01 0.29
CA GLU A 232 -14.37 -21.16 0.92
C GLU A 232 -13.63 -21.72 2.16
N ASP A 233 -12.42 -21.25 2.45
CA ASP A 233 -11.52 -21.77 3.47
C ASP A 233 -11.66 -21.12 4.87
N PHE A 234 -12.46 -20.06 5.04
CA PHE A 234 -12.54 -19.39 6.33
C PHE A 234 -13.98 -19.02 6.73
N GLU A 235 -14.72 -20.01 7.23
CA GLU A 235 -16.03 -19.78 7.85
C GLU A 235 -15.84 -19.39 9.32
N ILE A 236 -16.04 -18.10 9.64
CA ILE A 236 -16.08 -17.63 11.04
C ILE A 236 -17.46 -17.94 11.59
N ARG A 237 -17.55 -18.92 12.47
CA ARG A 237 -18.82 -19.31 13.09
C ARG A 237 -19.22 -18.30 14.15
N PRO A 238 -20.54 -18.06 14.36
CA PRO A 238 -21.02 -17.14 15.39
C PRO A 238 -20.54 -17.48 16.81
N GLU A 239 -20.21 -18.74 17.08
CA GLU A 239 -19.68 -19.25 18.34
C GLU A 239 -18.20 -18.92 18.58
N ASP A 240 -17.45 -18.45 17.55
CA ASP A 240 -16.03 -18.19 17.63
C ASP A 240 -15.70 -16.77 18.06
N TYR A 241 -16.68 -15.88 18.08
CA TYR A 241 -16.51 -14.49 18.51
C TYR A 241 -17.61 -13.98 19.43
N GLU A 242 -17.24 -13.10 20.34
CA GLU A 242 -18.17 -12.32 21.15
C GLU A 242 -18.39 -10.96 20.48
N MET A 243 -19.68 -10.58 20.30
CA MET A 243 -20.06 -9.29 19.76
C MET A 243 -20.45 -8.33 20.87
N GLN A 244 -19.74 -7.22 20.97
CA GLN A 244 -20.07 -6.13 21.87
C GLN A 244 -20.55 -4.91 21.07
N VAL A 245 -21.67 -4.35 21.46
CA VAL A 245 -22.25 -3.14 20.85
C VAL A 245 -22.06 -1.98 21.80
N TYR A 246 -21.50 -0.90 21.31
CA TYR A 246 -21.26 0.29 22.11
C TYR A 246 -21.71 1.57 21.37
N ARG A 247 -21.72 2.69 22.08
CA ARG A 247 -22.03 3.98 21.48
C ARG A 247 -20.80 4.52 20.76
N SER A 248 -20.99 4.96 19.51
CA SER A 248 -19.91 5.62 18.76
C SER A 248 -19.45 6.87 19.51
N SER A 249 -18.13 7.02 19.67
CA SER A 249 -17.50 8.22 20.20
C SER A 249 -17.08 9.10 19.03
N GLY A 250 -17.56 10.34 18.96
CA GLY A 250 -17.18 11.32 17.93
C GLY A 250 -17.96 12.63 18.09
N ALA A 251 -17.45 13.71 17.52
CA ALA A 251 -18.07 15.04 17.50
C ALA A 251 -19.30 15.04 16.58
N GLY A 252 -20.39 14.41 17.01
CA GLY A 252 -21.66 14.32 16.29
C GLY A 252 -22.84 14.70 17.18
N GLY A 253 -23.85 15.38 16.60
CA GLY A 253 -25.02 15.92 17.30
C GLY A 253 -25.83 14.87 18.06
N GLN A 254 -26.88 15.32 18.82
CA GLN A 254 -27.69 14.53 19.75
C GLN A 254 -28.19 13.15 19.28
N LYS A 255 -28.16 12.84 17.97
CA LYS A 255 -28.60 11.58 17.39
C LYS A 255 -27.53 10.49 17.44
N VAL A 256 -26.23 10.86 17.35
CA VAL A 256 -25.08 9.94 17.40
C VAL A 256 -24.93 9.37 18.83
N ASN A 257 -25.22 10.16 19.85
CA ASN A 257 -25.11 9.75 21.25
C ASN A 257 -26.27 8.87 21.75
N LYS A 258 -27.30 8.61 20.94
CA LYS A 258 -28.48 7.83 21.34
C LYS A 258 -28.54 6.42 20.74
N THR A 259 -27.81 6.13 19.68
CA THR A 259 -27.85 4.83 19.02
C THR A 259 -26.51 4.08 19.22
N SER A 260 -26.60 2.87 19.76
CA SER A 260 -25.44 1.97 19.89
C SER A 260 -25.25 1.23 18.57
N SER A 261 -24.63 1.88 17.58
CA SER A 261 -24.35 1.28 16.25
C SER A 261 -22.94 0.77 16.09
N ALA A 262 -22.00 1.21 16.94
CA ALA A 262 -20.62 0.72 16.89
C ALA A 262 -20.53 -0.74 17.36
N VAL A 263 -19.78 -1.55 16.61
CA VAL A 263 -19.61 -2.98 16.86
C VAL A 263 -18.15 -3.28 17.15
N ARG A 264 -17.91 -4.11 18.16
CA ARG A 264 -16.62 -4.70 18.47
C ARG A 264 -16.79 -6.22 18.48
N LEU A 265 -15.93 -6.91 17.78
CA LEU A 265 -15.84 -8.37 17.81
C LEU A 265 -14.57 -8.78 18.54
N ILE A 266 -14.71 -9.71 19.47
CA ILE A 266 -13.61 -10.32 20.23
C ILE A 266 -13.62 -11.80 19.86
N HIS A 267 -12.61 -12.23 19.10
CA HIS A 267 -12.47 -13.63 18.71
C HIS A 267 -11.82 -14.45 19.81
N LYS A 268 -12.09 -15.76 19.86
CA LYS A 268 -11.46 -16.72 20.82
C LYS A 268 -9.94 -16.70 20.80
N SER A 269 -9.32 -16.34 19.67
CA SER A 269 -7.86 -16.16 19.56
C SER A 269 -7.32 -14.89 20.23
N GLY A 270 -8.18 -14.06 20.85
CA GLY A 270 -7.79 -12.80 21.47
C GLY A 270 -7.76 -11.60 20.50
N ILE A 271 -8.07 -11.80 19.22
CA ILE A 271 -8.15 -10.70 18.24
C ILE A 271 -9.38 -9.85 18.55
N VAL A 272 -9.16 -8.54 18.58
CA VAL A 272 -10.22 -7.55 18.76
C VAL A 272 -10.27 -6.65 17.54
N VAL A 273 -11.45 -6.51 16.93
CA VAL A 273 -11.73 -5.59 15.83
C VAL A 273 -12.93 -4.72 16.15
N SER A 274 -12.95 -3.47 15.72
CA SER A 274 -14.07 -2.55 15.94
C SER A 274 -14.37 -1.73 14.69
N CYS A 275 -15.64 -1.43 14.47
CA CYS A 275 -16.12 -0.57 13.39
C CYS A 275 -17.28 0.30 13.89
N GLN A 276 -17.26 1.60 13.53
CA GLN A 276 -18.31 2.57 13.90
C GLN A 276 -18.69 3.51 12.75
N THR A 277 -18.27 3.17 11.53
CA THR A 277 -18.38 4.04 10.36
C THR A 277 -19.80 4.21 9.87
N GLU A 278 -20.57 3.12 9.91
CA GLU A 278 -21.92 3.09 9.38
C GLU A 278 -22.99 3.37 10.45
N ARG A 279 -24.12 3.90 10.00
CA ARG A 279 -25.29 4.11 10.88
C ARG A 279 -25.99 2.81 11.23
N SER A 280 -25.77 1.75 10.48
CA SER A 280 -26.36 0.43 10.64
C SER A 280 -25.42 -0.48 11.42
N GLN A 281 -25.91 -1.00 12.55
CA GLN A 281 -25.22 -2.02 13.34
C GLN A 281 -24.88 -3.27 12.49
N PHE A 282 -25.77 -3.62 11.55
CA PHE A 282 -25.56 -4.77 10.66
C PHE A 282 -24.35 -4.55 9.72
N GLN A 283 -24.26 -3.39 9.08
CA GLN A 283 -23.15 -3.06 8.20
C GLN A 283 -21.82 -2.98 8.97
N ASN A 284 -21.82 -2.37 10.16
CA ASN A 284 -20.63 -2.35 11.03
C ASN A 284 -20.21 -3.77 11.46
N LYS A 285 -21.17 -4.68 11.73
CA LYS A 285 -20.90 -6.08 12.03
C LYS A 285 -20.24 -6.77 10.85
N GLU A 286 -20.75 -6.58 9.63
CA GLU A 286 -20.24 -7.17 8.41
C GLU A 286 -18.81 -6.69 8.12
N THR A 287 -18.55 -5.39 8.27
CA THR A 287 -17.21 -4.81 8.15
C THR A 287 -16.25 -5.38 9.20
N CYS A 288 -16.70 -5.50 10.47
CA CYS A 288 -15.90 -6.14 11.52
C CYS A 288 -15.59 -7.61 11.20
N LEU A 289 -16.53 -8.36 10.62
CA LEU A 289 -16.28 -9.75 10.22
C LEU A 289 -15.24 -9.84 9.09
N ARG A 290 -15.28 -8.92 8.11
CA ARG A 290 -14.23 -8.82 7.08
C ARG A 290 -12.86 -8.52 7.69
N MET A 291 -12.77 -7.54 8.58
CA MET A 291 -11.53 -7.21 9.30
C MET A 291 -11.02 -8.39 10.13
N LEU A 292 -11.91 -9.08 10.83
CA LEU A 292 -11.55 -10.25 11.65
C LEU A 292 -11.00 -11.40 10.76
N ARG A 293 -11.64 -11.64 9.62
CA ARG A 293 -11.20 -12.64 8.64
C ARG A 293 -9.80 -12.32 8.13
N SER A 294 -9.56 -11.08 7.73
CA SER A 294 -8.24 -10.62 7.27
C SER A 294 -7.15 -10.82 8.34
N LYS A 295 -7.45 -10.49 9.61
CA LYS A 295 -6.50 -10.71 10.72
C LYS A 295 -6.24 -12.20 11.00
N LEU A 296 -7.24 -13.05 10.89
CA LEU A 296 -7.08 -14.49 11.09
C LEU A 296 -6.21 -15.13 10.01
N VAL A 297 -6.36 -14.68 8.75
CA VAL A 297 -5.51 -15.14 7.65
C VAL A 297 -4.06 -14.69 7.85
N GLU A 298 -3.82 -13.45 8.25
CA GLU A 298 -2.48 -12.96 8.56
C GLU A 298 -1.80 -13.82 9.64
N ILE A 299 -2.53 -14.17 10.71
CA ILE A 299 -1.98 -15.02 11.78
C ILE A 299 -1.65 -16.41 11.24
N ARG A 300 -2.52 -16.98 10.41
CA ARG A 300 -2.29 -18.29 9.79
C ARG A 300 -1.07 -18.29 8.85
N GLU A 301 -0.89 -17.21 8.09
CA GLU A 301 0.33 -17.05 7.29
C GLU A 301 1.58 -16.91 8.18
N ARG A 302 1.48 -16.15 9.26
CA ARG A 302 2.59 -16.05 10.23
C ARG A 302 2.89 -17.39 10.88
N GLU A 303 1.89 -18.17 11.26
CA GLU A 303 2.07 -19.51 11.80
C GLU A 303 2.68 -20.46 10.76
N HIS A 304 2.27 -20.37 9.52
CA HIS A 304 2.86 -21.13 8.42
C HIS A 304 4.30 -20.73 8.15
N LEU A 305 4.59 -19.43 8.13
CA LEU A 305 5.94 -18.89 8.02
C LEU A 305 6.77 -19.16 9.27
N ALA A 306 6.19 -19.19 10.48
CA ALA A 306 6.85 -19.56 11.72
C ALA A 306 7.17 -21.07 11.74
N ASN A 307 6.29 -21.92 11.24
CA ASN A 307 6.59 -23.34 11.05
C ASN A 307 7.72 -23.56 10.03
N ILE A 308 7.83 -22.70 9.02
CA ILE A 308 8.96 -22.68 8.08
C ILE A 308 10.20 -22.05 8.73
N ALA A 309 10.04 -21.06 9.61
CA ALA A 309 11.13 -20.40 10.32
C ALA A 309 11.61 -21.18 11.53
N ASP A 310 10.78 -22.01 12.18
CA ASP A 310 11.19 -23.01 13.19
C ASP A 310 12.09 -24.10 12.58
N ILE A 311 11.90 -24.40 11.31
CA ILE A 311 12.89 -25.17 10.53
C ILE A 311 14.17 -24.34 10.27
N LYS A 312 14.13 -23.00 10.37
CA LYS A 312 15.25 -22.07 10.09
C LYS A 312 15.76 -21.25 11.31
N GLY A 313 15.13 -21.35 12.47
CA GLY A 313 15.58 -20.74 13.74
C GLY A 313 15.44 -19.21 13.83
N VAL A 314 14.77 -18.76 14.91
CA VAL A 314 14.68 -17.42 15.52
C VAL A 314 13.44 -16.58 15.20
N GLN A 315 12.52 -16.62 16.15
CA GLN A 315 11.40 -15.70 16.30
C GLN A 315 11.86 -14.39 16.99
N GLN A 316 11.66 -13.24 16.37
CA GLN A 316 11.83 -11.94 17.05
C GLN A 316 10.51 -11.50 17.70
N LYS A 317 10.50 -11.45 19.04
CA LYS A 317 9.42 -10.85 19.84
C LYS A 317 9.32 -9.35 19.60
N ILE A 318 8.09 -8.82 19.71
CA ILE A 318 7.79 -7.38 19.67
C ILE A 318 8.36 -6.74 20.94
N GLU A 319 9.63 -6.39 20.91
CA GLU A 319 10.33 -5.60 21.94
C GLU A 319 11.16 -4.51 21.27
N TRP A 320 11.56 -3.50 22.02
CA TRP A 320 12.30 -2.26 21.67
C TRP A 320 13.34 -2.33 20.52
N GLY A 321 13.49 -3.40 19.81
CA GLY A 321 14.39 -3.61 18.66
C GLY A 321 13.72 -3.70 17.28
N SER A 322 12.39 -3.69 17.20
CA SER A 322 11.63 -3.91 15.96
C SER A 322 11.17 -2.62 15.24
N GLN A 323 11.89 -1.51 15.47
CA GLN A 323 11.62 -0.27 14.74
C GLN A 323 11.97 -0.45 13.26
N ILE A 324 10.98 -0.23 12.38
CA ILE A 324 11.21 -0.30 10.94
C ILE A 324 11.77 1.01 10.41
N ARG A 325 11.28 2.16 10.94
CA ARG A 325 11.68 3.48 10.45
C ARG A 325 11.82 4.50 11.58
N ASN A 326 12.86 5.32 11.49
CA ASN A 326 13.14 6.41 12.41
C ASN A 326 12.91 7.75 11.72
N TYR A 327 12.18 8.64 12.38
CA TYR A 327 11.90 10.00 11.93
C TYR A 327 12.51 10.96 12.93
N VAL A 328 13.56 11.67 12.53
CA VAL A 328 14.29 12.63 13.35
C VAL A 328 14.06 14.03 12.81
N PHE A 329 13.48 14.90 13.64
CA PHE A 329 13.22 16.31 13.30
C PHE A 329 14.26 17.25 13.96
N MET A 330 14.94 16.79 15.03
CA MET A 330 15.94 17.56 15.79
C MET A 330 16.99 16.63 16.42
N PRO A 331 18.29 16.97 16.43
CA PRO A 331 18.92 18.23 16.01
C PRO A 331 19.21 18.33 14.51
N TYR A 332 19.01 17.27 13.77
CA TYR A 332 19.10 17.19 12.31
C TYR A 332 17.81 16.55 11.79
N THR A 333 17.52 16.74 10.51
CA THR A 333 16.38 16.14 9.84
C THR A 333 16.80 14.86 9.12
N LEU A 334 16.16 13.73 9.43
CA LEU A 334 16.43 12.44 8.80
C LEU A 334 15.24 11.52 8.96
N VAL A 335 14.85 10.87 7.86
CA VAL A 335 14.02 9.67 7.89
C VAL A 335 14.88 8.50 7.40
N LYS A 336 14.93 7.42 8.18
CA LYS A 336 15.75 6.25 7.84
C LYS A 336 15.00 4.96 8.13
N ASP A 337 14.89 4.10 7.12
CA ASP A 337 14.46 2.72 7.29
C ASP A 337 15.65 1.88 7.77
N THR A 338 15.45 1.16 8.86
CA THR A 338 16.52 0.37 9.50
C THR A 338 16.78 -0.96 8.81
N ARG A 339 15.84 -1.43 7.99
CA ARG A 339 15.91 -2.73 7.30
C ARG A 339 16.62 -2.62 5.96
N THR A 340 16.32 -1.58 5.22
CA THR A 340 16.84 -1.35 3.87
C THR A 340 18.04 -0.40 3.84
N GLY A 341 18.20 0.42 4.91
CA GLY A 341 19.19 1.48 4.95
C GLY A 341 18.81 2.71 4.13
N CYS A 342 17.66 2.71 3.45
CA CYS A 342 17.15 3.87 2.71
C CYS A 342 16.96 5.05 3.67
N GLU A 343 17.49 6.23 3.30
CA GLU A 343 17.40 7.43 4.15
C GLU A 343 17.23 8.70 3.31
N THR A 344 16.55 9.67 3.87
CA THR A 344 16.38 11.01 3.28
C THR A 344 16.40 12.09 4.35
N SER A 345 16.96 13.25 4.03
CA SER A 345 16.92 14.43 4.90
C SER A 345 15.63 15.26 4.74
N ASN A 346 14.86 15.01 3.66
CA ASN A 346 13.63 15.74 3.38
C ASN A 346 12.43 15.16 4.13
N VAL A 347 12.41 15.37 5.45
CA VAL A 347 11.36 14.87 6.35
C VAL A 347 9.98 15.40 5.95
N ASN A 348 9.90 16.65 5.49
CA ASN A 348 8.63 17.28 5.13
C ASN A 348 7.98 16.59 3.92
N ALA A 349 8.75 16.26 2.89
CA ALA A 349 8.24 15.52 1.74
C ALA A 349 7.69 14.14 2.16
N VAL A 350 8.41 13.44 3.04
CA VAL A 350 7.96 12.14 3.58
C VAL A 350 6.64 12.31 4.34
N MET A 351 6.53 13.32 5.22
CA MET A 351 5.29 13.59 5.97
C MET A 351 4.12 14.03 5.08
N ASP A 352 4.43 14.53 3.88
CA ASP A 352 3.45 14.84 2.83
C ASP A 352 3.18 13.67 1.86
N GLY A 353 3.64 12.45 2.21
CA GLY A 353 3.31 11.22 1.51
C GLY A 353 4.35 10.75 0.48
N ALA A 354 5.58 11.30 0.42
CA ALA A 354 6.64 10.79 -0.45
C ALA A 354 7.29 9.54 0.16
N LEU A 355 6.57 8.42 0.14
CA LEU A 355 7.01 7.13 0.71
C LEU A 355 7.60 6.18 -0.33
N ASP A 356 7.42 6.47 -1.62
CA ASP A 356 7.80 5.60 -2.72
C ASP A 356 9.25 5.08 -2.62
N PRO A 357 10.29 5.91 -2.31
CA PRO A 357 11.66 5.43 -2.20
C PRO A 357 11.86 4.37 -1.10
N PHE A 358 11.07 4.43 -0.02
CA PHE A 358 11.15 3.45 1.07
C PHE A 358 10.43 2.15 0.70
N ILE A 359 9.28 2.25 0.03
CA ILE A 359 8.50 1.12 -0.47
C ILE A 359 9.32 0.36 -1.51
N GLU A 360 9.90 1.07 -2.47
CA GLU A 360 10.79 0.52 -3.50
C GLU A 360 12.01 -0.19 -2.89
N ALA A 361 12.70 0.47 -1.97
CA ALA A 361 13.84 -0.11 -1.29
C ALA A 361 13.47 -1.41 -0.56
N TYR A 362 12.29 -1.43 0.08
CA TYR A 362 11.78 -2.62 0.76
C TYR A 362 11.49 -3.76 -0.22
N LEU A 363 10.78 -3.49 -1.33
CA LEU A 363 10.44 -4.50 -2.34
C LEU A 363 11.70 -5.05 -3.02
N ASN A 364 12.68 -4.20 -3.31
CA ASN A 364 13.97 -4.61 -3.85
C ASN A 364 14.77 -5.50 -2.87
N CYS A 365 14.77 -5.17 -1.58
CA CYS A 365 15.38 -6.01 -0.56
C CYS A 365 14.64 -7.35 -0.40
N LEU A 366 13.32 -7.34 -0.50
CA LEU A 366 12.50 -8.56 -0.41
C LEU A 366 12.81 -9.51 -1.57
N SER A 367 12.97 -9.01 -2.78
CA SER A 367 13.25 -9.83 -3.97
C SER A 367 14.70 -10.32 -4.02
N SER A 368 15.68 -9.47 -3.64
CA SER A 368 17.10 -9.78 -3.71
C SER A 368 17.64 -10.49 -2.46
N GLY A 369 16.92 -10.46 -1.35
CA GLY A 369 17.38 -10.96 -0.06
C GLY A 369 18.46 -10.09 0.61
N ASN A 370 18.78 -8.93 0.07
CA ASN A 370 19.84 -8.05 0.55
C ASN A 370 19.34 -7.09 1.64
N TRP A 371 19.18 -7.62 2.85
CA TRP A 371 18.82 -6.81 4.00
C TRP A 371 20.08 -6.22 4.67
N VAL A 372 19.94 -4.99 5.20
CA VAL A 372 20.99 -4.42 6.06
C VAL A 372 21.08 -5.27 7.33
N THR A 373 22.12 -6.06 7.44
CA THR A 373 22.44 -6.83 8.67
C THR A 373 22.69 -5.86 9.81
N LYS A 374 21.95 -6.05 10.93
CA LYS A 374 22.15 -5.31 12.18
C LYS A 374 23.46 -5.71 12.85
#